data_f5d95739e46cc17421083cbc824225b7
#
_entry.id   f5d95739e46cc17421083cbc824225b7
#
_cell.length_a   1.000
_cell.length_b   1.000
_cell.length_c   1.000
_cell.angle_alpha   90.00
_cell.angle_beta   90.00
_cell.angle_gamma   90.00
#
_symmetry.space_group_name_H-M   'P 1'
#
loop_
_entity.id
_entity.type
_entity.pdbx_description
1 polymer ?
#
loop_
_entity_poly.entity_id
_entity_poly.type
_entity_poly.pdbx_seq_one_letter_code
_entity_poly.pdbx_strand_id
1 'polypeptide(L)'
;MGSENKNGKVPLISKIAYGFGDVGCNFSWMFVSNFLMIFYTDVFGISMAAVSALMLFSRFWDAINDPIVGGLTDKTKSRWGRYRPWLLVAAPITAILLVMTFWARPDWPQNGKIIYMVITYCLLVLGYTCVNIPYGTLCGAMTQDIDERAKINTSRSVAAMIAIGVLNIITVPLLSKFGSHSAKTGYLTVAVIYGCVFAACHFFCFAKTKEAVITPEKEKISVKVQLKAVMQNRPYLLALAGQILFGFTLYGRNADILYYFTYVEGNASYYTTYSMCIIIPSIIGAACFQPLFRKLNNKGRVASLFALFTGISMLSMFFFNAKESPAIFYALSGLTQFFFSGFNTAIYAIIPDCVEYGEWKTGLRNDGFQYAFISLGNKIGMAVGTALLAGLLGKYGYIANQTQNVIVLSIMKHAFTTIPGVFWIVTAVVLFFYRLNKKRYNEIVEELKNGRKS
;
A
#
# COMPACT_ATOMS: atom_id res chain seq x y z
N MET A 1 -34.09 19.03 2.64
CA MET A 1 -34.65 18.97 1.28
C MET A 1 -33.56 19.44 0.35
N GLY A 2 -32.88 18.56 -0.36
CA GLY A 2 -31.80 18.86 -1.30
C GLY A 2 -32.08 18.10 -2.57
N SER A 3 -32.08 18.80 -3.69
CA SER A 3 -32.40 18.39 -5.04
C SER A 3 -31.98 16.95 -5.34
N GLU A 4 -32.91 16.06 -5.58
CA GLU A 4 -32.70 14.79 -6.23
C GLU A 4 -32.03 15.06 -7.58
N ASN A 5 -30.80 14.65 -7.71
CA ASN A 5 -30.07 14.78 -8.97
C ASN A 5 -30.60 13.68 -9.92
N LYS A 6 -31.61 13.99 -10.71
CA LYS A 6 -32.31 13.10 -11.65
C LYS A 6 -31.42 12.40 -12.67
N ASN A 7 -30.12 12.71 -12.74
CA ASN A 7 -29.18 12.19 -13.73
C ASN A 7 -28.14 11.17 -13.18
N GLY A 8 -28.26 10.69 -11.95
CA GLY A 8 -27.31 9.70 -11.40
C GLY A 8 -25.86 10.20 -11.23
N LYS A 9 -25.55 11.44 -11.60
CA LYS A 9 -24.20 12.01 -11.54
C LYS A 9 -23.82 12.44 -10.15
N VAL A 10 -22.62 12.01 -9.69
CA VAL A 10 -22.06 12.41 -8.42
C VAL A 10 -21.43 13.81 -8.55
N PRO A 11 -21.73 14.77 -7.64
CA PRO A 11 -21.15 16.11 -7.66
C PRO A 11 -19.60 16.07 -7.65
N LEU A 12 -18.95 16.99 -8.37
CA LEU A 12 -17.49 17.08 -8.44
C LEU A 12 -16.87 17.22 -7.05
N ILE A 13 -17.47 18.03 -6.17
CA ILE A 13 -16.99 18.22 -4.81
C ILE A 13 -16.99 16.91 -3.99
N SER A 14 -17.96 16.02 -4.23
CA SER A 14 -18.01 14.71 -3.57
C SER A 14 -16.93 13.78 -4.09
N LYS A 15 -16.57 13.84 -5.39
CA LYS A 15 -15.46 13.07 -5.97
C LYS A 15 -14.13 13.54 -5.41
N ILE A 16 -13.91 14.86 -5.33
CA ILE A 16 -12.72 15.47 -4.74
C ILE A 16 -12.64 15.09 -3.25
N ALA A 17 -13.71 15.24 -2.49
CA ALA A 17 -13.74 14.92 -1.08
C ALA A 17 -13.48 13.44 -0.80
N TYR A 18 -13.97 12.54 -1.67
CA TYR A 18 -13.61 11.13 -1.61
C TYR A 18 -12.11 10.92 -1.87
N GLY A 19 -11.51 11.61 -2.84
CA GLY A 19 -10.06 11.58 -3.05
C GLY A 19 -9.26 12.03 -1.84
N PHE A 20 -9.72 13.05 -1.12
CA PHE A 20 -9.08 13.51 0.12
C PHE A 20 -9.07 12.46 1.23
N GLY A 21 -10.05 11.55 1.29
CA GLY A 21 -9.99 10.40 2.21
C GLY A 21 -8.73 9.56 2.00
N ASP A 22 -8.32 9.35 0.74
CA ASP A 22 -7.09 8.61 0.42
C ASP A 22 -5.82 9.44 0.70
N VAL A 23 -5.88 10.77 0.60
CA VAL A 23 -4.79 11.65 1.09
C VAL A 23 -4.55 11.36 2.58
N GLY A 24 -5.60 11.39 3.41
CA GLY A 24 -5.48 11.09 4.84
C GLY A 24 -4.90 9.71 5.08
N CYS A 25 -5.44 8.68 4.42
CA CYS A 25 -4.94 7.30 4.54
C CYS A 25 -3.44 7.20 4.23
N ASN A 26 -2.96 7.85 3.16
CA ASN A 26 -1.56 7.80 2.77
C ASN A 26 -0.65 8.59 3.71
N PHE A 27 -1.05 9.76 4.20
CA PHE A 27 -0.26 10.50 5.19
C PHE A 27 -0.05 9.71 6.48
N SER A 28 -1.04 8.96 6.94
CA SER A 28 -0.88 8.07 8.09
C SER A 28 -0.04 6.84 7.76
N TRP A 29 -0.46 6.06 6.75
CA TRP A 29 0.11 4.74 6.48
C TRP A 29 1.52 4.75 5.91
N MET A 30 1.84 5.69 5.02
CA MET A 30 3.20 5.83 4.48
C MET A 30 4.18 6.35 5.53
N PHE A 31 3.73 7.22 6.43
CA PHE A 31 4.55 7.64 7.56
C PHE A 31 4.89 6.45 8.46
N VAL A 32 3.90 5.63 8.80
CA VAL A 32 4.13 4.38 9.54
C VAL A 32 5.06 3.43 8.78
N SER A 33 4.79 3.19 7.49
CA SER A 33 5.54 2.21 6.70
C SER A 33 7.02 2.56 6.52
N ASN A 34 7.32 3.84 6.35
CA ASN A 34 8.69 4.29 6.03
C ASN A 34 9.48 4.69 7.27
N PHE A 35 8.82 5.14 8.34
CA PHE A 35 9.50 5.81 9.46
C PHE A 35 9.35 5.10 10.81
N LEU A 36 8.37 4.18 10.97
CA LEU A 36 8.08 3.58 12.26
C LEU A 36 9.21 2.68 12.75
N MET A 37 9.81 1.89 11.86
CA MET A 37 10.83 0.92 12.25
C MET A 37 12.05 1.65 12.81
N ILE A 38 12.57 2.65 12.11
CA ILE A 38 13.70 3.46 12.58
C ILE A 38 13.34 4.27 13.83
N PHE A 39 12.08 4.75 13.96
CA PHE A 39 11.63 5.40 15.17
C PHE A 39 11.67 4.46 16.38
N TYR A 40 11.21 3.24 16.26
CA TYR A 40 11.24 2.28 17.37
C TYR A 40 12.64 1.90 17.79
N THR A 41 13.57 1.75 16.84
CA THR A 41 14.95 1.37 17.16
C THR A 41 15.78 2.56 17.62
N ASP A 42 15.81 3.66 16.87
CA ASP A 42 16.79 4.73 17.04
C ASP A 42 16.32 5.82 18.00
N VAL A 43 14.99 6.02 18.12
CA VAL A 43 14.41 7.07 18.96
C VAL A 43 13.81 6.49 20.25
N PHE A 44 13.06 5.40 20.14
CA PHE A 44 12.44 4.77 21.31
C PHE A 44 13.38 3.78 22.01
N GLY A 45 14.38 3.28 21.29
CA GLY A 45 15.39 2.37 21.84
C GLY A 45 14.84 0.95 22.11
N ILE A 46 14.01 0.43 21.22
CA ILE A 46 13.49 -0.94 21.27
C ILE A 46 14.41 -1.84 20.43
N SER A 47 14.66 -3.06 20.91
CA SER A 47 15.48 -4.02 20.17
C SER A 47 14.87 -4.39 18.82
N MET A 48 15.71 -4.55 17.80
CA MET A 48 15.30 -4.93 16.45
C MET A 48 14.53 -6.27 16.44
N ALA A 49 14.89 -7.21 17.33
CA ALA A 49 14.19 -8.49 17.48
C ALA A 49 12.72 -8.31 17.90
N ALA A 50 12.46 -7.41 18.88
CA ALA A 50 11.10 -7.11 19.31
C ALA A 50 10.28 -6.40 18.19
N VAL A 51 10.92 -5.50 17.44
CA VAL A 51 10.29 -4.84 16.29
C VAL A 51 9.95 -5.86 15.19
N SER A 52 10.86 -6.79 14.89
CA SER A 52 10.62 -7.88 13.94
C SER A 52 9.42 -8.74 14.34
N ALA A 53 9.37 -9.14 15.62
CA ALA A 53 8.25 -9.92 16.15
C ALA A 53 6.91 -9.18 16.04
N LEU A 54 6.89 -7.88 16.34
CA LEU A 54 5.70 -7.04 16.18
C LEU A 54 5.24 -6.99 14.72
N MET A 55 6.17 -6.79 13.77
CA MET A 55 5.84 -6.70 12.34
C MET A 55 5.18 -7.98 11.82
N LEU A 56 5.62 -9.15 12.29
CA LEU A 56 4.97 -10.43 11.99
C LEU A 56 3.61 -10.56 12.69
N PHE A 57 3.56 -10.31 14.00
CA PHE A 57 2.34 -10.44 14.79
C PHE A 57 1.22 -9.54 14.26
N SER A 58 1.55 -8.32 13.88
CA SER A 58 0.57 -7.35 13.40
C SER A 58 -0.20 -7.84 12.15
N ARG A 59 0.35 -8.76 11.37
CA ARG A 59 -0.32 -9.29 10.18
C ARG A 59 -1.39 -10.33 10.54
N PHE A 60 -1.14 -11.13 11.56
CA PHE A 60 -2.19 -11.99 12.11
C PHE A 60 -3.31 -11.13 12.71
N TRP A 61 -2.94 -10.05 13.39
CA TRP A 61 -3.88 -9.08 13.93
C TRP A 61 -4.74 -8.43 12.83
N ASP A 62 -4.14 -7.98 11.73
CA ASP A 62 -4.84 -7.47 10.54
C ASP A 62 -5.82 -8.48 9.95
N ALA A 63 -5.37 -9.73 9.77
CA ALA A 63 -6.19 -10.79 9.19
C ALA A 63 -7.44 -11.11 10.02
N ILE A 64 -7.38 -10.90 11.34
CA ILE A 64 -8.52 -11.07 12.25
C ILE A 64 -9.41 -9.83 12.24
N ASN A 65 -8.84 -8.64 12.25
CA ASN A 65 -9.58 -7.38 12.34
C ASN A 65 -10.42 -7.06 11.10
N ASP A 66 -9.86 -7.30 9.91
CA ASP A 66 -10.52 -6.92 8.66
C ASP A 66 -11.91 -7.54 8.50
N PRO A 67 -12.12 -8.86 8.69
CA PRO A 67 -13.44 -9.46 8.64
C PRO A 67 -14.39 -8.97 9.74
N ILE A 68 -13.87 -8.74 10.96
CA ILE A 68 -14.68 -8.26 12.10
C ILE A 68 -15.19 -6.86 11.81
N VAL A 69 -14.29 -5.94 11.44
CA VAL A 69 -14.65 -4.55 11.14
C VAL A 69 -15.57 -4.48 9.92
N GLY A 70 -15.29 -5.27 8.87
CA GLY A 70 -16.16 -5.36 7.70
C GLY A 70 -17.58 -5.78 8.09
N GLY A 71 -17.71 -6.84 8.91
CA GLY A 71 -18.99 -7.32 9.39
C GLY A 71 -19.74 -6.33 10.30
N LEU A 72 -19.02 -5.59 11.15
CA LEU A 72 -19.59 -4.52 11.99
C LEU A 72 -20.06 -3.34 11.12
N THR A 73 -19.26 -2.96 10.13
CA THR A 73 -19.60 -1.88 9.20
C THR A 73 -20.87 -2.20 8.43
N ASP A 74 -21.00 -3.43 7.93
CA ASP A 74 -22.18 -3.87 7.18
C ASP A 74 -23.46 -3.90 8.02
N LYS A 75 -23.35 -4.14 9.31
CA LYS A 75 -24.47 -4.13 10.27
C LYS A 75 -24.83 -2.73 10.80
N THR A 76 -23.98 -1.74 10.53
CA THR A 76 -24.20 -0.38 11.03
C THR A 76 -25.43 0.25 10.41
N LYS A 77 -26.32 0.77 11.26
CA LYS A 77 -27.51 1.53 10.88
C LYS A 77 -27.48 2.89 11.55
N SER A 78 -27.37 3.96 10.78
CA SER A 78 -27.37 5.33 11.32
C SER A 78 -28.07 6.30 10.39
N ARG A 79 -28.42 7.48 10.96
CA ARG A 79 -28.99 8.60 10.18
C ARG A 79 -28.07 9.16 9.08
N TRP A 80 -26.76 8.86 9.17
CA TRP A 80 -25.75 9.32 8.21
C TRP A 80 -25.37 8.26 7.16
N GLY A 81 -26.01 7.08 7.22
CA GLY A 81 -25.68 5.93 6.38
C GLY A 81 -24.98 4.81 7.14
N ARG A 82 -24.40 3.88 6.41
CA ARG A 82 -23.75 2.68 6.91
C ARG A 82 -22.23 2.89 7.11
N TYR A 83 -21.57 3.55 6.17
CA TYR A 83 -20.10 3.67 6.09
C TYR A 83 -19.60 5.02 6.63
N ARG A 84 -20.31 6.10 6.35
CA ARG A 84 -19.93 7.48 6.73
C ARG A 84 -19.74 7.71 8.24
N PRO A 85 -20.54 7.14 9.17
CA PRO A 85 -20.33 7.32 10.60
C PRO A 85 -18.95 6.88 11.08
N TRP A 86 -18.40 5.83 10.46
CA TRP A 86 -17.06 5.32 10.77
C TRP A 86 -15.98 6.35 10.46
N LEU A 87 -16.10 7.09 9.35
CA LEU A 87 -15.17 8.16 9.00
C LEU A 87 -15.21 9.30 10.03
N LEU A 88 -16.39 9.60 10.60
CA LEU A 88 -16.54 10.64 11.59
C LEU A 88 -15.95 10.25 12.95
N VAL A 89 -16.21 9.02 13.41
CA VAL A 89 -15.87 8.58 14.77
C VAL A 89 -14.47 7.95 14.82
N ALA A 90 -14.15 7.08 13.89
CA ALA A 90 -12.88 6.35 13.93
C ALA A 90 -11.68 7.22 13.48
N ALA A 91 -11.87 8.23 12.62
CA ALA A 91 -10.74 9.02 12.14
C ALA A 91 -10.04 9.84 13.25
N PRO A 92 -10.71 10.56 14.13
CA PRO A 92 -10.03 11.26 15.23
C PRO A 92 -9.37 10.28 16.21
N ILE A 93 -9.99 9.12 16.48
CA ILE A 93 -9.40 8.09 17.32
C ILE A 93 -8.10 7.57 16.69
N THR A 94 -8.13 7.27 15.40
CA THR A 94 -6.93 6.81 14.67
C THR A 94 -5.83 7.87 14.65
N ALA A 95 -6.19 9.16 14.51
CA ALA A 95 -5.24 10.26 14.59
C ALA A 95 -4.54 10.32 15.96
N ILE A 96 -5.29 10.15 17.06
CA ILE A 96 -4.72 10.08 18.41
C ILE A 96 -3.81 8.86 18.55
N LEU A 97 -4.23 7.69 18.04
CA LEU A 97 -3.44 6.47 18.09
C LEU A 97 -2.16 6.59 17.26
N LEU A 98 -2.18 7.32 16.13
CA LEU A 98 -0.98 7.64 15.37
C LEU A 98 0.00 8.46 16.22
N VAL A 99 -0.47 9.50 16.89
CA VAL A 99 0.35 10.31 17.80
C VAL A 99 0.92 9.48 18.95
N MET A 100 0.10 8.64 19.58
CA MET A 100 0.55 7.74 20.65
C MET A 100 1.62 6.76 20.15
N THR A 101 1.51 6.24 18.95
CA THR A 101 2.49 5.31 18.37
C THR A 101 3.86 5.95 18.21
N PHE A 102 3.93 7.26 17.93
CA PHE A 102 5.18 8.03 17.80
C PHE A 102 5.54 8.82 19.08
N TRP A 103 4.95 8.48 20.21
CA TRP A 103 5.29 9.10 21.49
C TRP A 103 6.33 8.27 22.25
N ALA A 104 7.61 8.62 22.10
CA ALA A 104 8.71 7.91 22.74
C ALA A 104 8.91 8.29 24.19
N ARG A 105 9.13 7.28 25.03
CA ARG A 105 9.57 7.37 26.43
C ARG A 105 10.83 6.53 26.62
N PRO A 106 12.02 7.04 26.23
CA PRO A 106 13.28 6.30 26.30
C PRO A 106 13.64 5.86 27.71
N ASP A 107 13.16 6.58 28.72
CA ASP A 107 13.46 6.34 30.16
C ASP A 107 12.73 5.11 30.73
N TRP A 108 11.75 4.55 30.00
CA TRP A 108 11.02 3.39 30.45
C TRP A 108 11.86 2.11 30.38
N PRO A 109 11.59 1.13 31.28
CA PRO A 109 12.23 -0.18 31.20
C PRO A 109 11.85 -0.88 29.89
N GLN A 110 12.75 -1.72 29.36
CA GLN A 110 12.59 -2.34 28.04
C GLN A 110 11.28 -3.09 27.87
N ASN A 111 10.85 -3.84 28.90
CA ASN A 111 9.56 -4.53 28.86
C ASN A 111 8.37 -3.56 28.74
N GLY A 112 8.42 -2.43 29.43
CA GLY A 112 7.40 -1.38 29.35
C GLY A 112 7.32 -0.78 27.95
N LYS A 113 8.46 -0.51 27.30
CA LYS A 113 8.53 -0.03 25.92
C LYS A 113 7.92 -1.03 24.94
N ILE A 114 8.24 -2.32 25.08
CA ILE A 114 7.70 -3.38 24.21
C ILE A 114 6.19 -3.51 24.36
N ILE A 115 5.69 -3.53 25.59
CA ILE A 115 4.23 -3.59 25.84
C ILE A 115 3.52 -2.39 25.23
N TYR A 116 4.06 -1.17 25.45
CA TYR A 116 3.51 0.06 24.89
C TYR A 116 3.51 0.04 23.36
N MET A 117 4.60 -0.37 22.73
CA MET A 117 4.74 -0.52 21.28
C MET A 117 3.67 -1.47 20.72
N VAL A 118 3.50 -2.65 21.33
CA VAL A 118 2.51 -3.65 20.89
C VAL A 118 1.10 -3.09 20.99
N ILE A 119 0.74 -2.51 22.13
CA ILE A 119 -0.61 -1.99 22.38
C ILE A 119 -0.92 -0.85 21.40
N THR A 120 -0.06 0.16 21.31
CA THR A 120 -0.30 1.35 20.49
C THR A 120 -0.35 1.01 19.02
N TYR A 121 0.53 0.13 18.54
CA TYR A 121 0.54 -0.28 17.15
C TYR A 121 -0.67 -1.15 16.80
N CYS A 122 -1.04 -2.12 17.61
CA CYS A 122 -2.24 -2.94 17.37
C CYS A 122 -3.53 -2.10 17.39
N LEU A 123 -3.63 -1.13 18.29
CA LEU A 123 -4.75 -0.20 18.31
C LEU A 123 -4.74 0.73 17.09
N LEU A 124 -3.58 1.22 16.65
CA LEU A 124 -3.45 2.03 15.44
C LEU A 124 -3.92 1.25 14.20
N VAL A 125 -3.47 -0.01 14.06
CA VAL A 125 -3.88 -0.89 12.96
C VAL A 125 -5.39 -1.11 12.98
N LEU A 126 -5.99 -1.39 14.13
CA LEU A 126 -7.43 -1.53 14.29
C LEU A 126 -8.17 -0.24 13.92
N GLY A 127 -7.73 0.91 14.45
CA GLY A 127 -8.30 2.23 14.14
C GLY A 127 -8.23 2.54 12.64
N TYR A 128 -7.09 2.27 12.02
CA TYR A 128 -6.92 2.44 10.59
C TYR A 128 -7.87 1.55 9.78
N THR A 129 -8.02 0.28 10.16
CA THR A 129 -8.98 -0.65 9.55
C THR A 129 -10.42 -0.14 9.67
N CYS A 130 -10.81 0.41 10.84
CA CYS A 130 -12.12 1.01 11.10
C CYS A 130 -12.42 2.25 10.22
N VAL A 131 -11.42 2.89 9.66
CA VAL A 131 -11.57 3.98 8.69
C VAL A 131 -11.47 3.47 7.26
N ASN A 132 -10.45 2.67 6.95
CA ASN A 132 -10.09 2.30 5.58
C ASN A 132 -11.11 1.35 4.93
N ILE A 133 -11.68 0.39 5.66
CA ILE A 133 -12.69 -0.53 5.12
C ILE A 133 -13.98 0.20 4.76
N PRO A 134 -14.62 0.98 5.68
CA PRO A 134 -15.79 1.77 5.32
C PRO A 134 -15.53 2.78 4.22
N TYR A 135 -14.37 3.43 4.23
CA TYR A 135 -13.95 4.34 3.17
C TYR A 135 -13.87 3.67 1.80
N GLY A 136 -13.22 2.50 1.73
CA GLY A 136 -13.11 1.74 0.48
C GLY A 136 -14.47 1.30 -0.09
N THR A 137 -15.42 0.92 0.78
CA THR A 137 -16.77 0.48 0.38
C THR A 137 -17.71 1.64 0.05
N LEU A 138 -17.46 2.83 0.57
CA LEU A 138 -18.28 4.02 0.38
C LEU A 138 -18.45 4.39 -1.11
N CYS A 139 -17.44 4.19 -1.96
CA CYS A 139 -17.54 4.43 -3.40
C CYS A 139 -18.71 3.69 -4.04
N GLY A 140 -18.88 2.42 -3.66
CA GLY A 140 -20.00 1.58 -4.14
C GLY A 140 -21.37 2.04 -3.62
N ALA A 141 -21.41 2.67 -2.45
CA ALA A 141 -22.62 3.21 -1.85
C ALA A 141 -22.99 4.63 -2.37
N MET A 142 -22.03 5.35 -2.98
CA MET A 142 -22.29 6.68 -3.55
C MET A 142 -23.06 6.64 -4.88
N THR A 143 -22.83 5.62 -5.73
CA THR A 143 -23.47 5.51 -7.04
C THR A 143 -23.46 4.07 -7.55
N GLN A 144 -24.43 3.72 -8.40
CA GLN A 144 -24.45 2.47 -9.17
C GLN A 144 -23.87 2.63 -10.58
N ASP A 145 -23.73 3.88 -11.05
CA ASP A 145 -23.20 4.18 -12.36
C ASP A 145 -21.72 3.83 -12.46
N ILE A 146 -21.35 3.00 -13.44
CA ILE A 146 -19.98 2.49 -13.63
C ILE A 146 -19.02 3.62 -14.00
N ASP A 147 -19.45 4.57 -14.84
CA ASP A 147 -18.61 5.68 -15.28
C ASP A 147 -18.35 6.67 -14.14
N GLU A 148 -19.36 6.92 -13.31
CA GLU A 148 -19.19 7.76 -12.12
C GLU A 148 -18.29 7.10 -11.07
N ARG A 149 -18.38 5.77 -10.85
CA ARG A 149 -17.44 5.01 -10.02
C ARG A 149 -16.01 5.11 -10.54
N ALA A 150 -15.84 5.01 -11.85
CA ALA A 150 -14.52 5.16 -12.47
C ALA A 150 -13.94 6.55 -12.21
N LYS A 151 -14.73 7.63 -12.34
CA LYS A 151 -14.31 9.00 -12.04
C LYS A 151 -13.95 9.20 -10.56
N ILE A 152 -14.74 8.61 -9.63
CA ILE A 152 -14.45 8.65 -8.19
C ILE A 152 -13.12 7.95 -7.90
N ASN A 153 -12.89 6.76 -8.45
CA ASN A 153 -11.65 6.01 -8.26
C ASN A 153 -10.44 6.71 -8.91
N THR A 154 -10.62 7.39 -10.05
CA THR A 154 -9.58 8.22 -10.67
C THR A 154 -9.19 9.37 -9.75
N SER A 155 -10.16 10.10 -9.18
CA SER A 155 -9.90 11.18 -8.21
C SER A 155 -9.14 10.66 -7.00
N ARG A 156 -9.53 9.50 -6.47
CA ARG A 156 -8.84 8.81 -5.39
C ARG A 156 -7.37 8.51 -5.74
N SER A 157 -7.13 7.89 -6.90
CA SER A 157 -5.77 7.50 -7.32
C SER A 157 -4.85 8.70 -7.51
N VAL A 158 -5.36 9.78 -8.14
CA VAL A 158 -4.58 11.02 -8.31
C VAL A 158 -4.25 11.65 -6.97
N ALA A 159 -5.23 11.73 -6.07
CA ALA A 159 -5.04 12.27 -4.73
C ALA A 159 -4.01 11.46 -3.91
N ALA A 160 -4.07 10.12 -4.00
CA ALA A 160 -3.08 9.24 -3.38
C ALA A 160 -1.66 9.48 -3.89
N MET A 161 -1.48 9.57 -5.21
CA MET A 161 -0.16 9.82 -5.81
C MET A 161 0.43 11.15 -5.35
N ILE A 162 -0.36 12.21 -5.32
CA ILE A 162 0.06 13.52 -4.82
C ILE A 162 0.43 13.42 -3.34
N ALA A 163 -0.39 12.78 -2.51
CA ALA A 163 -0.15 12.63 -1.09
C ALA A 163 1.15 11.88 -0.78
N ILE A 164 1.40 10.77 -1.46
CA ILE A 164 2.63 9.98 -1.31
C ILE A 164 3.85 10.81 -1.71
N GLY A 165 3.78 11.50 -2.85
CA GLY A 165 4.86 12.37 -3.32
C GLY A 165 5.19 13.49 -2.32
N VAL A 166 4.16 14.21 -1.87
CA VAL A 166 4.31 15.28 -0.89
C VAL A 166 4.90 14.75 0.42
N LEU A 167 4.33 13.68 0.98
CA LEU A 167 4.82 13.09 2.23
C LEU A 167 6.30 12.71 2.13
N ASN A 168 6.70 12.02 1.08
CA ASN A 168 8.09 11.56 0.93
C ASN A 168 9.09 12.73 0.83
N ILE A 169 8.67 13.86 0.26
CA ILE A 169 9.51 15.06 0.14
C ILE A 169 9.61 15.81 1.48
N ILE A 170 8.47 16.01 2.17
CA ILE A 170 8.42 16.94 3.31
C ILE A 170 8.79 16.29 4.65
N THR A 171 8.68 14.94 4.79
CA THR A 171 8.80 14.31 6.11
C THR A 171 10.19 14.47 6.71
N VAL A 172 11.27 14.20 5.95
CA VAL A 172 12.64 14.35 6.47
C VAL A 172 12.97 15.80 6.83
N PRO A 173 12.68 16.81 5.98
CA PRO A 173 12.80 18.22 6.35
C PRO A 173 12.03 18.62 7.60
N LEU A 174 10.79 18.13 7.77
CA LEU A 174 9.99 18.39 8.97
C LEU A 174 10.60 17.73 10.22
N LEU A 175 11.05 16.48 10.10
CA LEU A 175 11.74 15.79 11.19
C LEU A 175 13.02 16.52 11.60
N SER A 176 13.81 17.01 10.66
CA SER A 176 15.01 17.79 10.93
C SER A 176 14.69 19.13 11.60
N LYS A 177 13.67 19.84 11.11
CA LYS A 177 13.27 21.16 11.64
C LYS A 177 12.72 21.05 13.07
N PHE A 178 11.81 20.14 13.33
CA PHE A 178 11.18 19.98 14.65
C PHE A 178 11.96 19.07 15.58
N GLY A 179 12.90 18.31 15.05
CA GLY A 179 13.80 17.41 15.80
C GLY A 179 15.13 18.01 16.17
N SER A 180 15.40 19.30 15.88
CA SER A 180 16.68 19.98 16.12
C SER A 180 17.19 19.86 17.56
N HIS A 181 16.30 19.88 18.56
CA HIS A 181 16.62 19.68 19.97
C HIS A 181 16.49 18.22 20.42
N SER A 182 15.61 17.46 19.82
CA SER A 182 15.40 16.05 20.16
C SER A 182 14.62 15.32 19.06
N ALA A 183 15.17 14.21 18.58
CA ALA A 183 14.50 13.39 17.56
C ALA A 183 13.09 12.98 17.99
N LYS A 184 12.88 12.63 19.27
CA LYS A 184 11.54 12.28 19.81
C LYS A 184 10.51 13.38 19.60
N THR A 185 10.90 14.65 19.77
CA THR A 185 10.02 15.81 19.54
C THR A 185 9.70 15.98 18.05
N GLY A 186 10.67 15.75 17.17
CA GLY A 186 10.46 15.78 15.72
C GLY A 186 9.42 14.78 15.27
N TYR A 187 9.58 13.51 15.65
CA TYR A 187 8.62 12.45 15.28
C TYR A 187 7.23 12.70 15.87
N LEU A 188 7.13 13.13 17.13
CA LEU A 188 5.86 13.44 17.77
C LEU A 188 5.14 14.59 17.05
N THR A 189 5.84 15.68 16.75
CA THR A 189 5.26 16.84 16.06
C THR A 189 4.77 16.48 14.67
N VAL A 190 5.55 15.70 13.90
CA VAL A 190 5.13 15.23 12.58
C VAL A 190 3.93 14.30 12.67
N ALA A 191 3.90 13.40 13.67
CA ALA A 191 2.75 12.53 13.92
C ALA A 191 1.48 13.32 14.26
N VAL A 192 1.58 14.42 15.02
CA VAL A 192 0.45 15.34 15.30
C VAL A 192 -0.02 16.00 14.01
N ILE A 193 0.89 16.55 13.20
CA ILE A 193 0.53 17.20 11.93
C ILE A 193 -0.19 16.20 11.01
N TYR A 194 0.37 15.00 10.84
CA TYR A 194 -0.21 13.98 9.95
C TYR A 194 -1.50 13.39 10.51
N GLY A 195 -1.63 13.26 11.82
CA GLY A 195 -2.88 12.90 12.48
C GLY A 195 -3.98 13.92 12.25
N CYS A 196 -3.66 15.22 12.35
CA CYS A 196 -4.60 16.31 12.03
C CYS A 196 -5.01 16.27 10.55
N VAL A 197 -4.06 16.07 9.63
CA VAL A 197 -4.36 15.91 8.19
C VAL A 197 -5.27 14.70 7.97
N PHE A 198 -4.98 13.56 8.59
CA PHE A 198 -5.79 12.36 8.52
C PHE A 198 -7.24 12.62 8.94
N ALA A 199 -7.43 13.21 10.12
CA ALA A 199 -8.77 13.51 10.64
C ALA A 199 -9.51 14.55 9.78
N ALA A 200 -8.85 15.63 9.38
CA ALA A 200 -9.44 16.69 8.55
C ALA A 200 -9.89 16.16 7.17
N CYS A 201 -9.06 15.33 6.52
CA CYS A 201 -9.39 14.73 5.24
C CYS A 201 -10.61 13.81 5.33
N HIS A 202 -10.71 13.01 6.39
CA HIS A 202 -11.86 12.11 6.59
C HIS A 202 -13.13 12.88 6.99
N PHE A 203 -13.01 13.95 7.76
CA PHE A 203 -14.13 14.85 8.04
C PHE A 203 -14.65 15.53 6.79
N PHE A 204 -13.74 15.98 5.91
CA PHE A 204 -14.13 16.54 4.62
C PHE A 204 -14.82 15.50 3.73
N CYS A 205 -14.29 14.27 3.69
CA CYS A 205 -14.91 13.15 3.00
C CYS A 205 -16.32 12.88 3.58
N PHE A 206 -16.47 12.76 4.89
CA PHE A 206 -17.76 12.60 5.56
C PHE A 206 -18.75 13.71 5.21
N ALA A 207 -18.33 14.97 5.27
CA ALA A 207 -19.20 16.12 5.08
C ALA A 207 -19.73 16.27 3.64
N LYS A 208 -18.95 15.89 2.64
CA LYS A 208 -19.27 16.13 1.21
C LYS A 208 -19.69 14.89 0.45
N THR A 209 -19.60 13.68 1.03
CA THR A 209 -20.12 12.45 0.41
C THR A 209 -21.51 12.10 0.94
N LYS A 210 -22.27 11.33 0.17
CA LYS A 210 -23.60 10.81 0.58
C LYS A 210 -23.72 9.37 0.10
N GLU A 211 -24.33 8.52 0.91
CA GLU A 211 -24.71 7.17 0.52
C GLU A 211 -26.08 7.24 -0.15
N ALA A 212 -26.11 6.95 -1.44
CA ALA A 212 -27.32 7.02 -2.28
C ALA A 212 -27.87 5.62 -2.59
N VAL A 213 -27.07 4.58 -2.37
CA VAL A 213 -27.37 3.21 -2.78
C VAL A 213 -27.35 2.26 -1.58
N ILE A 214 -28.45 1.56 -1.35
CA ILE A 214 -28.49 0.42 -0.45
C ILE A 214 -28.05 -0.80 -1.25
N THR A 215 -26.85 -1.32 -0.96
CA THR A 215 -26.36 -2.56 -1.58
C THR A 215 -27.14 -3.74 -1.00
N PRO A 216 -27.86 -4.53 -1.81
CA PRO A 216 -28.51 -5.74 -1.33
C PRO A 216 -27.49 -6.74 -0.78
N GLU A 217 -27.88 -7.48 0.25
CA GLU A 217 -27.05 -8.59 0.75
C GLU A 217 -26.85 -9.61 -0.36
N LYS A 218 -25.59 -9.85 -0.73
CA LYS A 218 -25.23 -10.94 -1.66
C LYS A 218 -25.40 -12.27 -0.96
N GLU A 219 -25.92 -13.27 -1.68
CA GLU A 219 -25.97 -14.66 -1.19
C GLU A 219 -24.59 -15.10 -0.67
N LYS A 220 -24.55 -15.69 0.50
CA LYS A 220 -23.32 -16.14 1.16
C LYS A 220 -22.86 -17.45 0.54
N ILE A 221 -21.97 -17.36 -0.45
CA ILE A 221 -21.32 -18.53 -1.03
C ILE A 221 -20.29 -19.06 -0.01
N SER A 222 -20.27 -20.38 0.21
CA SER A 222 -19.31 -21.00 1.13
C SER A 222 -17.85 -20.67 0.74
N VAL A 223 -17.04 -20.31 1.73
CA VAL A 223 -15.61 -20.01 1.55
C VAL A 223 -14.85 -21.15 0.88
N LYS A 224 -15.19 -22.41 1.21
CA LYS A 224 -14.58 -23.61 0.58
C LYS A 224 -14.83 -23.65 -0.93
N VAL A 225 -16.04 -23.31 -1.37
CA VAL A 225 -16.41 -23.28 -2.80
C VAL A 225 -15.66 -22.15 -3.52
N GLN A 226 -15.60 -20.96 -2.92
CA GLN A 226 -14.87 -19.82 -3.47
C GLN A 226 -13.38 -20.12 -3.59
N LEU A 227 -12.77 -20.72 -2.54
CA LEU A 227 -11.36 -21.10 -2.55
C LEU A 227 -11.06 -22.15 -3.63
N LYS A 228 -11.94 -23.16 -3.80
CA LYS A 228 -11.79 -24.16 -4.86
C LYS A 228 -11.83 -23.52 -6.26
N ALA A 229 -12.73 -22.56 -6.47
CA ALA A 229 -12.82 -21.82 -7.74
C ALA A 229 -11.55 -20.99 -8.02
N VAL A 230 -11.01 -20.33 -7.00
CA VAL A 230 -9.75 -19.56 -7.09
C VAL A 230 -8.57 -20.47 -7.42
N MET A 231 -8.45 -21.64 -6.79
CA MET A 231 -7.36 -22.59 -7.06
C MET A 231 -7.40 -23.18 -8.48
N GLN A 232 -8.53 -23.17 -9.13
CA GLN A 232 -8.66 -23.58 -10.54
C GLN A 232 -8.34 -22.45 -11.52
N ASN A 233 -8.23 -21.22 -11.06
CA ASN A 233 -7.96 -20.05 -11.87
C ASN A 233 -6.45 -19.80 -12.01
N ARG A 234 -5.80 -20.49 -12.94
CA ARG A 234 -4.34 -20.40 -13.13
C ARG A 234 -3.84 -18.96 -13.42
N PRO A 235 -4.46 -18.16 -14.30
CA PRO A 235 -4.08 -16.74 -14.44
C PRO A 235 -4.11 -15.96 -13.13
N TYR A 236 -5.12 -16.20 -12.32
CA TYR A 236 -5.25 -15.56 -11.02
C TYR A 236 -4.14 -15.97 -10.04
N LEU A 237 -3.77 -17.25 -9.99
CA LEU A 237 -2.69 -17.71 -9.11
C LEU A 237 -1.34 -17.07 -9.46
N LEU A 238 -1.08 -16.85 -10.75
CA LEU A 238 0.12 -16.13 -11.19
C LEU A 238 0.08 -14.65 -10.78
N ALA A 239 -1.08 -13.99 -10.90
CA ALA A 239 -1.27 -12.63 -10.44
C ALA A 239 -1.14 -12.52 -8.92
N LEU A 240 -1.68 -13.49 -8.16
CA LEU A 240 -1.55 -13.55 -6.70
C LEU A 240 -0.08 -13.72 -6.27
N ALA A 241 0.65 -14.63 -6.91
CA ALA A 241 2.09 -14.79 -6.66
C ALA A 241 2.86 -13.48 -6.96
N GLY A 242 2.53 -12.81 -8.07
CA GLY A 242 3.08 -11.49 -8.40
C GLY A 242 2.78 -10.44 -7.32
N GLN A 243 1.56 -10.44 -6.74
CA GLN A 243 1.20 -9.51 -5.68
C GLN A 243 1.88 -9.79 -4.34
N ILE A 244 2.13 -11.06 -4.02
CA ILE A 244 2.90 -11.44 -2.82
C ILE A 244 4.34 -10.94 -2.96
N LEU A 245 4.97 -11.20 -4.10
CA LEU A 245 6.34 -10.76 -4.38
C LEU A 245 6.44 -9.22 -4.45
N PHE A 246 5.45 -8.56 -5.02
CA PHE A 246 5.33 -7.11 -5.03
C PHE A 246 5.26 -6.53 -3.60
N GLY A 247 4.39 -7.07 -2.75
CA GLY A 247 4.30 -6.66 -1.35
C GLY A 247 5.61 -6.86 -0.60
N PHE A 248 6.26 -8.00 -0.79
CA PHE A 248 7.57 -8.31 -0.19
C PHE A 248 8.64 -7.29 -0.57
N THR A 249 8.79 -7.03 -1.88
CA THR A 249 9.84 -6.12 -2.37
C THR A 249 9.57 -4.67 -2.00
N LEU A 250 8.34 -4.20 -2.14
CA LEU A 250 7.97 -2.81 -1.88
C LEU A 250 8.15 -2.46 -0.40
N TYR A 251 7.51 -3.23 0.48
CA TYR A 251 7.48 -2.89 1.90
C TYR A 251 8.76 -3.26 2.63
N GLY A 252 9.47 -4.33 2.21
CA GLY A 252 10.81 -4.64 2.71
C GLY A 252 11.79 -3.50 2.41
N ARG A 253 11.79 -3.00 1.16
CA ARG A 253 12.63 -1.87 0.74
C ARG A 253 12.23 -0.56 1.43
N ASN A 254 10.92 -0.30 1.56
CA ASN A 254 10.44 0.91 2.25
C ASN A 254 10.85 0.93 3.73
N ALA A 255 10.84 -0.21 4.40
CA ALA A 255 11.29 -0.31 5.79
C ALA A 255 12.80 -0.04 5.95
N ASP A 256 13.60 -0.38 4.92
CA ASP A 256 15.05 -0.16 4.89
C ASP A 256 15.45 1.25 4.46
N ILE A 257 14.60 1.95 3.71
CA ILE A 257 14.99 3.16 2.96
C ILE A 257 15.67 4.23 3.82
N LEU A 258 15.18 4.46 5.03
CA LEU A 258 15.80 5.43 5.94
C LEU A 258 17.07 4.91 6.59
N TYR A 259 17.16 3.62 6.89
CA TYR A 259 18.41 3.01 7.37
C TYR A 259 19.49 3.11 6.29
N TYR A 260 19.15 2.84 5.03
CA TYR A 260 20.07 2.97 3.91
C TYR A 260 20.61 4.40 3.80
N PHE A 261 19.73 5.41 3.73
CA PHE A 261 20.19 6.79 3.60
C PHE A 261 20.89 7.32 4.85
N THR A 262 20.50 6.88 6.05
CA THR A 262 21.10 7.34 7.30
C THR A 262 22.47 6.69 7.54
N TYR A 263 22.58 5.38 7.37
CA TYR A 263 23.78 4.63 7.79
C TYR A 263 24.70 4.26 6.63
N VAL A 264 24.18 3.92 5.44
CA VAL A 264 25.00 3.56 4.27
C VAL A 264 25.47 4.81 3.55
N GLU A 265 24.56 5.74 3.25
CA GLU A 265 24.87 7.01 2.57
C GLU A 265 25.37 8.11 3.56
N GLY A 266 25.15 7.93 4.87
CA GLY A 266 25.59 8.83 5.92
C GLY A 266 24.77 10.14 6.04
N ASN A 267 23.68 10.31 5.26
CA ASN A 267 22.87 11.52 5.31
C ASN A 267 21.41 11.24 4.89
N ALA A 268 20.50 11.28 5.86
CA ALA A 268 19.06 11.08 5.64
C ALA A 268 18.45 12.09 4.64
N SER A 269 19.05 13.27 4.44
CA SER A 269 18.54 14.28 3.49
C SER A 269 18.59 13.81 2.03
N TYR A 270 19.45 12.84 1.69
CA TYR A 270 19.47 12.22 0.35
C TYR A 270 18.16 11.52 0.01
N TYR A 271 17.39 11.07 1.01
CA TYR A 271 16.05 10.55 0.81
C TYR A 271 15.08 11.57 0.20
N THR A 272 15.19 12.85 0.60
CA THR A 272 14.35 13.90 0.02
C THR A 272 14.66 14.08 -1.47
N THR A 273 15.95 14.16 -1.84
CA THR A 273 16.37 14.26 -3.25
C THR A 273 15.95 13.02 -4.05
N TYR A 274 16.15 11.83 -3.48
CA TYR A 274 15.66 10.58 -4.06
C TYR A 274 14.15 10.65 -4.35
N SER A 275 13.35 11.09 -3.36
CA SER A 275 11.89 11.20 -3.49
C SER A 275 11.46 12.18 -4.57
N MET A 276 12.17 13.29 -4.75
CA MET A 276 11.91 14.24 -5.83
C MET A 276 12.21 13.64 -7.21
N CYS A 277 13.33 12.94 -7.34
CA CYS A 277 13.76 12.37 -8.62
C CYS A 277 12.85 11.25 -9.14
N ILE A 278 12.09 10.57 -8.29
CA ILE A 278 11.24 9.45 -8.69
C ILE A 278 9.81 9.84 -9.11
N ILE A 279 9.34 11.07 -8.82
CA ILE A 279 7.94 11.47 -9.05
C ILE A 279 7.61 11.49 -10.55
N ILE A 280 8.36 12.27 -11.34
CA ILE A 280 8.10 12.41 -12.78
C ILE A 280 8.23 11.05 -13.50
N PRO A 281 9.32 10.28 -13.31
CA PRO A 281 9.42 8.95 -13.90
C PRO A 281 8.26 8.02 -13.52
N SER A 282 7.76 8.10 -12.29
CA SER A 282 6.59 7.32 -11.84
C SER A 282 5.34 7.60 -12.69
N ILE A 283 5.03 8.86 -12.93
CA ILE A 283 3.88 9.27 -13.73
C ILE A 283 4.01 8.77 -15.17
N ILE A 284 5.19 8.97 -15.76
CA ILE A 284 5.47 8.57 -17.15
C ILE A 284 5.40 7.03 -17.28
N GLY A 285 5.97 6.30 -16.32
CA GLY A 285 5.96 4.83 -16.32
C GLY A 285 4.55 4.25 -16.27
N ALA A 286 3.68 4.81 -15.42
CA ALA A 286 2.27 4.41 -15.35
C ALA A 286 1.55 4.68 -16.70
N ALA A 287 1.81 5.82 -17.34
CA ALA A 287 1.22 6.17 -18.62
C ALA A 287 1.70 5.25 -19.79
N CYS A 288 2.93 4.74 -19.72
CA CYS A 288 3.51 3.86 -20.73
C CYS A 288 2.89 2.46 -20.75
N PHE A 289 2.12 2.06 -19.74
CA PHE A 289 1.45 0.76 -19.74
C PHE A 289 0.52 0.56 -20.94
N GLN A 290 -0.35 1.52 -21.21
CA GLN A 290 -1.39 1.37 -22.23
C GLN A 290 -0.82 1.28 -23.67
N PRO A 291 0.12 2.12 -24.10
CA PRO A 291 0.78 1.96 -25.40
C PRO A 291 1.48 0.60 -25.54
N LEU A 292 2.19 0.16 -24.51
CA LEU A 292 2.89 -1.12 -24.53
C LEU A 292 1.92 -2.31 -24.57
N PHE A 293 0.82 -2.23 -23.85
CA PHE A 293 -0.25 -3.24 -23.91
C PHE A 293 -0.89 -3.32 -25.30
N ARG A 294 -1.14 -2.20 -25.97
CA ARG A 294 -1.64 -2.20 -27.37
C ARG A 294 -0.70 -2.92 -28.32
N LYS A 295 0.60 -2.79 -28.11
CA LYS A 295 1.63 -3.44 -28.95
C LYS A 295 1.77 -4.95 -28.66
N LEU A 296 1.77 -5.34 -27.40
CA LEU A 296 2.02 -6.72 -26.98
C LEU A 296 0.76 -7.59 -26.86
N ASN A 297 -0.42 -6.98 -26.78
CA ASN A 297 -1.71 -7.65 -26.63
C ASN A 297 -1.79 -8.66 -25.46
N ASN A 298 -0.93 -8.54 -24.46
CA ASN A 298 -0.90 -9.39 -23.28
C ASN A 298 -0.44 -8.58 -22.06
N LYS A 299 -1.34 -8.37 -21.09
CA LYS A 299 -1.06 -7.60 -19.87
C LYS A 299 0.02 -8.24 -19.00
N GLY A 300 0.04 -9.57 -18.91
CA GLY A 300 1.06 -10.30 -18.14
C GLY A 300 2.46 -10.15 -18.74
N ARG A 301 2.61 -10.16 -20.08
CA ARG A 301 3.91 -9.87 -20.72
C ARG A 301 4.37 -8.45 -20.47
N VAL A 302 3.44 -7.48 -20.49
CA VAL A 302 3.75 -6.09 -20.16
C VAL A 302 4.23 -5.98 -18.71
N ALA A 303 3.51 -6.59 -17.77
CA ALA A 303 3.91 -6.64 -16.37
C ALA A 303 5.26 -7.33 -16.17
N SER A 304 5.50 -8.45 -16.86
CA SER A 304 6.77 -9.19 -16.83
C SER A 304 7.95 -8.31 -17.30
N LEU A 305 7.80 -7.59 -18.41
CA LEU A 305 8.84 -6.68 -18.91
C LEU A 305 9.14 -5.53 -17.92
N PHE A 306 8.10 -4.90 -17.41
CA PHE A 306 8.28 -3.86 -16.39
C PHE A 306 8.95 -4.40 -15.13
N ALA A 307 8.57 -5.59 -14.65
CA ALA A 307 9.21 -6.23 -13.50
C ALA A 307 10.69 -6.56 -13.78
N LEU A 308 11.01 -7.08 -14.97
CA LEU A 308 12.39 -7.40 -15.36
C LEU A 308 13.28 -6.15 -15.32
N PHE A 309 12.85 -5.07 -15.96
CA PHE A 309 13.64 -3.84 -15.99
C PHE A 309 13.69 -3.13 -14.63
N THR A 310 12.65 -3.26 -13.79
CA THR A 310 12.71 -2.82 -12.38
C THR A 310 13.81 -3.59 -11.64
N GLY A 311 13.87 -4.91 -11.81
CA GLY A 311 14.89 -5.74 -11.18
C GLY A 311 16.30 -5.41 -11.65
N ILE A 312 16.51 -5.27 -12.96
CA ILE A 312 17.82 -4.92 -13.54
C ILE A 312 18.29 -3.56 -13.03
N SER A 313 17.42 -2.55 -13.05
CA SER A 313 17.79 -1.21 -12.58
C SER A 313 18.09 -1.17 -11.09
N MET A 314 17.35 -1.93 -10.25
CA MET A 314 17.68 -2.07 -8.82
C MET A 314 19.01 -2.77 -8.58
N LEU A 315 19.32 -3.85 -9.32
CA LEU A 315 20.62 -4.50 -9.23
C LEU A 315 21.76 -3.58 -9.65
N SER A 316 21.54 -2.75 -10.67
CA SER A 316 22.54 -1.77 -11.10
C SER A 316 22.80 -0.70 -10.05
N MET A 317 21.80 -0.31 -9.26
CA MET A 317 21.99 0.65 -8.16
C MET A 317 22.99 0.16 -7.10
N PHE A 318 23.25 -1.13 -6.99
CA PHE A 318 24.22 -1.67 -6.04
C PHE A 318 25.63 -1.11 -6.23
N PHE A 319 26.01 -0.79 -7.47
CA PHE A 319 27.35 -0.32 -7.82
C PHE A 319 27.54 1.19 -7.66
N PHE A 320 26.48 1.93 -7.37
CA PHE A 320 26.50 3.39 -7.28
C PHE A 320 25.89 3.84 -5.96
N ASN A 321 26.33 4.99 -5.44
CA ASN A 321 25.81 5.58 -4.23
C ASN A 321 25.50 7.07 -4.44
N ALA A 322 24.66 7.64 -3.56
CA ALA A 322 24.23 9.02 -3.68
C ALA A 322 25.35 10.02 -3.39
N LYS A 323 26.37 9.62 -2.63
CA LYS A 323 27.48 10.50 -2.24
C LYS A 323 28.53 10.63 -3.34
N GLU A 324 28.96 9.53 -3.93
CA GLU A 324 30.10 9.51 -4.89
C GLU A 324 29.64 9.64 -6.34
N SER A 325 28.45 9.10 -6.66
CA SER A 325 27.93 9.04 -8.03
C SER A 325 26.47 9.53 -8.09
N PRO A 326 26.14 10.75 -7.61
CA PRO A 326 24.77 11.21 -7.43
C PRO A 326 23.96 11.18 -8.74
N ALA A 327 24.53 11.62 -9.84
CA ALA A 327 23.83 11.68 -11.13
C ALA A 327 23.37 10.28 -11.59
N ILE A 328 24.25 9.27 -11.51
CA ILE A 328 23.93 7.90 -11.92
C ILE A 328 22.94 7.28 -10.93
N PHE A 329 23.15 7.44 -9.61
CA PHE A 329 22.29 6.88 -8.59
C PHE A 329 20.84 7.40 -8.72
N TYR A 330 20.66 8.72 -8.85
CA TYR A 330 19.32 9.30 -9.01
C TYR A 330 18.68 8.99 -10.37
N ALA A 331 19.48 8.90 -11.44
CA ALA A 331 18.98 8.45 -12.74
C ALA A 331 18.48 7.01 -12.70
N LEU A 332 19.24 6.09 -12.09
CA LEU A 332 18.82 4.71 -11.87
C LEU A 332 17.61 4.61 -10.94
N SER A 333 17.51 5.45 -9.92
CA SER A 333 16.34 5.54 -9.04
C SER A 333 15.08 5.94 -9.82
N GLY A 334 15.20 6.95 -10.66
CA GLY A 334 14.12 7.38 -11.56
C GLY A 334 13.72 6.27 -12.55
N LEU A 335 14.69 5.61 -13.17
CA LEU A 335 14.45 4.50 -14.09
C LEU A 335 13.76 3.31 -13.38
N THR A 336 14.22 2.98 -12.18
CA THR A 336 13.58 1.95 -11.34
C THR A 336 12.13 2.30 -11.07
N GLN A 337 11.85 3.53 -10.70
CA GLN A 337 10.50 3.97 -10.38
C GLN A 337 9.59 4.06 -11.62
N PHE A 338 10.14 4.41 -12.78
CA PHE A 338 9.44 4.36 -14.06
C PHE A 338 8.91 2.94 -14.34
N PHE A 339 9.79 1.94 -14.31
CA PHE A 339 9.40 0.56 -14.56
C PHE A 339 8.48 0.00 -13.46
N PHE A 340 8.76 0.30 -12.20
CA PHE A 340 7.91 -0.07 -11.07
C PHE A 340 6.47 0.45 -11.23
N SER A 341 6.30 1.69 -11.63
CA SER A 341 4.99 2.31 -11.77
C SER A 341 4.20 1.73 -12.95
N GLY A 342 4.89 1.43 -14.05
CA GLY A 342 4.32 0.68 -15.18
C GLY A 342 3.86 -0.73 -14.76
N PHE A 343 4.66 -1.43 -13.96
CA PHE A 343 4.29 -2.73 -13.37
C PHE A 343 3.05 -2.61 -12.49
N ASN A 344 3.04 -1.64 -11.59
CA ASN A 344 1.91 -1.42 -10.66
C ASN A 344 0.59 -1.23 -11.43
N THR A 345 0.62 -0.44 -12.51
CA THR A 345 -0.55 -0.27 -13.38
C THR A 345 -0.95 -1.58 -14.07
N ALA A 346 0.02 -2.35 -14.55
CA ALA A 346 -0.22 -3.61 -15.24
C ALA A 346 -0.83 -4.67 -14.33
N ILE A 347 -0.31 -4.85 -13.13
CA ILE A 347 -0.77 -5.91 -12.21
C ILE A 347 -2.21 -5.68 -11.75
N TYR A 348 -2.60 -4.43 -11.47
CA TYR A 348 -3.99 -4.10 -11.16
C TYR A 348 -4.93 -4.22 -12.37
N ALA A 349 -4.44 -4.04 -13.60
CA ALA A 349 -5.21 -4.26 -14.81
C ALA A 349 -5.42 -5.76 -15.15
N ILE A 350 -4.63 -6.67 -14.57
CA ILE A 350 -4.76 -8.12 -14.76
C ILE A 350 -5.91 -8.70 -13.91
N ILE A 351 -6.18 -8.14 -12.74
CA ILE A 351 -7.11 -8.71 -11.75
C ILE A 351 -8.53 -8.87 -12.31
N PRO A 352 -9.15 -7.86 -12.96
CA PRO A 352 -10.48 -8.00 -13.56
C PRO A 352 -10.54 -9.13 -14.60
N ASP A 353 -9.50 -9.27 -15.44
CA ASP A 353 -9.46 -10.32 -16.45
C ASP A 353 -9.44 -11.72 -15.82
N CYS A 354 -8.75 -11.85 -14.69
CA CYS A 354 -8.73 -13.10 -13.93
C CYS A 354 -10.10 -13.43 -13.32
N VAL A 355 -10.86 -12.42 -12.92
CA VAL A 355 -12.22 -12.62 -12.38
C VAL A 355 -13.12 -13.20 -13.46
N GLU A 356 -13.13 -12.63 -14.67
CA GLU A 356 -13.94 -13.09 -15.79
C GLU A 356 -13.51 -14.47 -16.29
N TYR A 357 -12.19 -14.75 -16.32
CA TYR A 357 -11.66 -16.09 -16.59
C TYR A 357 -12.15 -17.12 -15.55
N GLY A 358 -12.18 -16.74 -14.28
CA GLY A 358 -12.66 -17.59 -13.18
C GLY A 358 -14.15 -17.92 -13.34
N GLU A 359 -14.97 -16.92 -13.63
CA GLU A 359 -16.40 -17.09 -13.90
C GLU A 359 -16.64 -18.01 -15.10
N TRP A 360 -15.92 -17.80 -16.20
CA TRP A 360 -16.00 -18.64 -17.38
C TRP A 360 -15.66 -20.10 -17.09
N LYS A 361 -14.63 -20.33 -16.30
CA LYS A 361 -14.14 -21.69 -16.02
C LYS A 361 -14.97 -22.47 -14.99
N THR A 362 -15.55 -21.78 -14.01
CA THR A 362 -16.20 -22.41 -12.84
C THR A 362 -17.69 -22.15 -12.75
N GLY A 363 -18.23 -21.27 -13.61
CA GLY A 363 -19.61 -20.80 -13.52
C GLY A 363 -19.88 -19.89 -12.30
N LEU A 364 -18.88 -19.64 -11.47
CA LEU A 364 -19.03 -18.89 -10.23
C LEU A 364 -18.36 -17.51 -10.32
N ARG A 365 -19.17 -16.44 -10.21
CA ARG A 365 -18.65 -15.08 -10.10
C ARG A 365 -18.40 -14.72 -8.63
N ASN A 366 -17.13 -14.55 -8.25
CA ASN A 366 -16.69 -14.30 -6.87
C ASN A 366 -15.69 -13.14 -6.76
N ASP A 367 -16.00 -12.02 -7.40
CA ASP A 367 -15.16 -10.81 -7.49
C ASP A 367 -14.61 -10.40 -6.12
N GLY A 368 -15.52 -10.20 -5.14
CA GLY A 368 -15.14 -9.72 -3.81
C GLY A 368 -14.12 -10.64 -3.10
N PHE A 369 -14.28 -11.96 -3.24
CA PHE A 369 -13.35 -12.92 -2.66
C PHE A 369 -11.98 -12.86 -3.35
N GLN A 370 -11.93 -12.75 -4.68
CA GLN A 370 -10.67 -12.65 -5.41
C GLN A 370 -9.92 -11.37 -5.06
N TYR A 371 -10.59 -10.21 -5.01
CA TYR A 371 -9.95 -8.95 -4.59
C TYR A 371 -9.46 -9.00 -3.14
N ALA A 372 -10.22 -9.59 -2.22
CA ALA A 372 -9.80 -9.78 -0.83
C ALA A 372 -8.56 -10.69 -0.72
N PHE A 373 -8.51 -11.75 -1.52
CA PHE A 373 -7.39 -12.69 -1.51
C PHE A 373 -6.10 -12.11 -2.11
N ILE A 374 -6.22 -11.24 -3.14
CA ILE A 374 -5.10 -10.45 -3.67
C ILE A 374 -4.57 -9.47 -2.60
N SER A 375 -5.47 -8.80 -1.90
CA SER A 375 -5.08 -7.90 -0.81
C SER A 375 -4.37 -8.64 0.34
N LEU A 376 -4.87 -9.83 0.70
CA LEU A 376 -4.22 -10.71 1.67
C LEU A 376 -2.83 -11.14 1.20
N GLY A 377 -2.67 -11.51 -0.07
CA GLY A 377 -1.37 -11.84 -0.65
C GLY A 377 -0.36 -10.69 -0.53
N ASN A 378 -0.78 -9.47 -0.86
CA ASN A 378 0.05 -8.27 -0.69
C ASN A 378 0.45 -8.06 0.79
N LYS A 379 -0.49 -8.21 1.73
CA LYS A 379 -0.21 -8.11 3.18
C LYS A 379 0.77 -9.18 3.68
N ILE A 380 0.66 -10.41 3.18
CA ILE A 380 1.62 -11.49 3.49
C ILE A 380 3.02 -11.11 2.99
N GLY A 381 3.13 -10.67 1.73
CA GLY A 381 4.40 -10.19 1.18
C GLY A 381 5.00 -9.06 2.03
N MET A 382 4.21 -8.06 2.38
CA MET A 382 4.61 -6.95 3.25
C MET A 382 5.15 -7.43 4.60
N ALA A 383 4.45 -8.36 5.25
CA ALA A 383 4.86 -8.93 6.53
C ALA A 383 6.24 -9.60 6.46
N VAL A 384 6.39 -10.49 5.48
CA VAL A 384 7.63 -11.25 5.31
C VAL A 384 8.79 -10.31 4.96
N GLY A 385 8.58 -9.33 4.08
CA GLY A 385 9.61 -8.38 3.67
C GLY A 385 10.12 -7.52 4.84
N THR A 386 9.22 -6.92 5.59
CA THR A 386 9.59 -6.07 6.74
C THR A 386 10.22 -6.86 7.89
N ALA A 387 9.67 -8.04 8.20
CA ALA A 387 10.19 -8.88 9.26
C ALA A 387 11.54 -9.52 8.93
N LEU A 388 11.77 -9.90 7.67
CA LEU A 388 13.05 -10.42 7.22
C LEU A 388 14.16 -9.37 7.40
N LEU A 389 13.92 -8.13 6.98
CA LEU A 389 14.86 -7.03 7.19
C LEU A 389 15.18 -6.85 8.67
N ALA A 390 14.15 -6.66 9.49
CA ALA A 390 14.33 -6.44 10.92
C ALA A 390 15.03 -7.63 11.61
N GLY A 391 14.69 -8.86 11.22
CA GLY A 391 15.33 -10.08 11.72
C GLY A 391 16.81 -10.17 11.35
N LEU A 392 17.17 -9.84 10.10
CA LEU A 392 18.57 -9.82 9.65
C LEU A 392 19.37 -8.74 10.38
N LEU A 393 18.86 -7.51 10.47
CA LEU A 393 19.53 -6.43 11.19
C LEU A 393 19.74 -6.78 12.67
N GLY A 394 18.71 -7.37 13.31
CA GLY A 394 18.81 -7.80 14.71
C GLY A 394 19.83 -8.94 14.93
N LYS A 395 19.84 -9.94 14.03
CA LYS A 395 20.75 -11.08 14.11
C LYS A 395 22.22 -10.69 13.95
N TYR A 396 22.50 -9.73 13.08
CA TYR A 396 23.89 -9.33 12.75
C TYR A 396 24.39 -8.12 13.55
N GLY A 397 23.68 -7.75 14.61
CA GLY A 397 24.19 -6.81 15.61
C GLY A 397 24.01 -5.34 15.24
N TYR A 398 22.88 -4.99 14.63
CA TYR A 398 22.51 -3.59 14.48
C TYR A 398 22.38 -2.89 15.84
N ILE A 399 23.04 -1.75 15.99
CA ILE A 399 22.99 -0.91 17.19
C ILE A 399 22.56 0.50 16.77
N ALA A 400 21.44 0.96 17.30
CA ALA A 400 20.87 2.26 16.97
C ALA A 400 21.82 3.42 17.32
N ASN A 401 21.85 4.44 16.47
CA ASN A 401 22.64 5.67 16.64
C ASN A 401 24.16 5.48 16.82
N GLN A 402 24.70 4.39 16.31
CA GLN A 402 26.14 4.11 16.33
C GLN A 402 26.65 3.80 14.92
N THR A 403 27.97 3.86 14.75
CA THR A 403 28.61 3.37 13.53
C THR A 403 28.35 1.88 13.39
N GLN A 404 27.73 1.48 12.28
CA GLN A 404 27.38 0.09 12.05
C GLN A 404 28.58 -0.73 11.59
N ASN A 405 28.60 -2.00 11.93
CA ASN A 405 29.60 -2.92 11.39
C ASN A 405 29.37 -3.16 9.88
N VAL A 406 30.41 -3.63 9.19
CA VAL A 406 30.41 -3.83 7.73
C VAL A 406 29.29 -4.79 7.27
N ILE A 407 28.97 -5.81 8.07
CA ILE A 407 27.93 -6.80 7.76
C ILE A 407 26.55 -6.13 7.77
N VAL A 408 26.25 -5.32 8.78
CA VAL A 408 24.97 -4.60 8.88
C VAL A 408 24.80 -3.59 7.74
N LEU A 409 25.86 -2.82 7.41
CA LEU A 409 25.84 -1.91 6.26
C LEU A 409 25.60 -2.66 4.94
N SER A 410 26.26 -3.82 4.79
CA SER A 410 26.06 -4.69 3.62
C SER A 410 24.60 -5.19 3.55
N ILE A 411 24.01 -5.62 4.67
CA ILE A 411 22.61 -6.05 4.73
C ILE A 411 21.67 -4.92 4.27
N MET A 412 21.83 -3.71 4.80
CA MET A 412 21.05 -2.54 4.38
C MET A 412 21.20 -2.27 2.88
N LYS A 413 22.43 -2.28 2.37
CA LYS A 413 22.69 -2.09 0.94
C LYS A 413 22.02 -3.16 0.07
N HIS A 414 22.09 -4.43 0.48
CA HIS A 414 21.44 -5.52 -0.22
C HIS A 414 19.91 -5.47 -0.10
N ALA A 415 19.37 -5.08 1.05
CA ALA A 415 17.94 -4.93 1.27
C ALA A 415 17.33 -3.78 0.44
N PHE A 416 18.10 -2.72 0.19
CA PHE A 416 17.67 -1.60 -0.64
C PHE A 416 17.76 -1.90 -2.15
N THR A 417 18.70 -2.73 -2.59
CA THR A 417 19.04 -2.92 -4.01
C THR A 417 18.92 -4.37 -4.47
N THR A 418 19.76 -5.27 -3.97
CA THR A 418 19.96 -6.60 -4.52
C THR A 418 18.79 -7.54 -4.25
N ILE A 419 18.35 -7.63 -2.99
CA ILE A 419 17.25 -8.52 -2.61
C ILE A 419 15.98 -8.16 -3.39
N PRO A 420 15.48 -6.92 -3.36
CA PRO A 420 14.31 -6.57 -4.15
C PRO A 420 14.57 -6.73 -5.65
N GLY A 421 15.77 -6.43 -6.16
CA GLY A 421 16.11 -6.60 -7.56
C GLY A 421 15.98 -8.05 -8.05
N VAL A 422 16.48 -9.02 -7.28
CA VAL A 422 16.34 -10.45 -7.58
C VAL A 422 14.87 -10.88 -7.55
N PHE A 423 14.12 -10.48 -6.51
CA PHE A 423 12.70 -10.84 -6.43
C PHE A 423 11.84 -10.19 -7.53
N TRP A 424 12.22 -9.02 -8.03
CA TRP A 424 11.60 -8.43 -9.22
C TRP A 424 11.85 -9.25 -10.48
N ILE A 425 13.04 -9.82 -10.65
CA ILE A 425 13.33 -10.74 -11.76
C ILE A 425 12.50 -12.02 -11.59
N VAL A 426 12.39 -12.58 -10.39
CA VAL A 426 11.50 -13.72 -10.11
C VAL A 426 10.04 -13.38 -10.45
N THR A 427 9.58 -12.18 -10.10
CA THR A 427 8.23 -11.68 -10.46
C THR A 427 8.05 -11.64 -11.98
N ALA A 428 9.07 -11.18 -12.70
CA ALA A 428 9.05 -11.15 -14.18
C ALA A 428 8.90 -12.56 -14.76
N VAL A 429 9.64 -13.53 -14.24
CA VAL A 429 9.56 -14.95 -14.67
C VAL A 429 8.16 -15.51 -14.37
N VAL A 430 7.63 -15.29 -13.18
CA VAL A 430 6.28 -15.77 -12.81
C VAL A 430 5.23 -15.23 -13.77
N LEU A 431 5.24 -13.92 -14.04
CA LEU A 431 4.25 -13.29 -14.91
C LEU A 431 4.49 -13.53 -16.41
N PHE A 432 5.67 -13.97 -16.82
CA PHE A 432 5.93 -14.41 -18.18
C PHE A 432 5.03 -15.60 -18.57
N PHE A 433 4.70 -16.46 -17.61
CA PHE A 433 3.80 -17.60 -17.83
C PHE A 433 2.31 -17.22 -17.86
N TYR A 434 1.96 -15.94 -17.70
CA TYR A 434 0.60 -15.47 -17.85
C TYR A 434 0.15 -15.50 -19.31
N ARG A 435 -0.73 -16.47 -19.66
CA ARG A 435 -1.11 -16.77 -21.05
C ARG A 435 -2.40 -16.08 -21.52
N LEU A 436 -3.16 -15.41 -20.65
CA LEU A 436 -4.41 -14.76 -21.03
C LEU A 436 -4.11 -13.50 -21.86
N ASN A 437 -4.12 -13.62 -23.16
CA ASN A 437 -3.94 -12.52 -24.09
C ASN A 437 -5.29 -11.87 -24.45
N LYS A 438 -5.26 -10.70 -25.12
CA LYS A 438 -6.46 -9.93 -25.49
C LYS A 438 -7.45 -10.74 -26.35
N LYS A 439 -6.96 -11.58 -27.27
CA LYS A 439 -7.81 -12.39 -28.14
C LYS A 439 -8.60 -13.40 -27.28
N ARG A 440 -7.91 -14.19 -26.47
CA ARG A 440 -8.55 -15.19 -25.60
C ARG A 440 -9.47 -14.58 -24.56
N TYR A 441 -9.11 -13.42 -24.02
CA TYR A 441 -9.98 -12.67 -23.13
C TYR A 441 -11.29 -12.25 -23.79
N ASN A 442 -11.24 -11.71 -25.01
CA ASN A 442 -12.44 -11.30 -25.74
C ASN A 442 -13.35 -12.50 -26.06
N GLU A 443 -12.79 -13.64 -26.47
CA GLU A 443 -13.53 -14.89 -26.66
C GLU A 443 -14.29 -15.29 -25.40
N ILE A 444 -13.62 -15.29 -24.24
CA ILE A 444 -14.23 -15.61 -22.95
C ILE A 444 -15.38 -14.66 -22.61
N VAL A 445 -15.18 -13.36 -22.81
CA VAL A 445 -16.25 -12.36 -22.55
C VAL A 445 -17.45 -12.56 -23.46
N GLU A 446 -17.24 -12.93 -24.72
CA GLU A 446 -18.31 -13.24 -25.66
C GLU A 446 -19.06 -14.52 -25.27
N GLU A 447 -18.35 -15.58 -24.89
CA GLU A 447 -18.95 -16.83 -24.41
C GLU A 447 -19.80 -16.59 -23.15
N LEU A 448 -19.30 -15.79 -22.18
CA LEU A 448 -20.06 -15.41 -20.98
C LEU A 448 -21.32 -14.60 -21.30
N LYS A 449 -21.26 -13.70 -22.28
CA LYS A 449 -22.43 -12.92 -22.70
C LYS A 449 -23.50 -13.80 -23.37
N ASN A 450 -23.08 -14.75 -24.18
CA ASN A 450 -23.99 -15.66 -24.89
C ASN A 450 -24.59 -16.71 -23.93
N GLY A 451 -23.82 -17.24 -22.98
CA GLY A 451 -24.33 -18.15 -21.95
C GLY A 451 -25.30 -17.53 -20.93
N ARG A 452 -25.27 -16.19 -20.77
CA ARG A 452 -26.25 -15.48 -19.94
C ARG A 452 -27.58 -15.18 -20.66
N LYS A 453 -27.63 -15.36 -22.00
CA LYS A 453 -28.84 -15.15 -22.82
C LYS A 453 -29.63 -16.44 -23.01
N SER A 454 -29.08 -17.59 -22.67
CA SER A 454 -29.72 -18.91 -22.65
C SER A 454 -30.17 -19.29 -21.24
#